data_603a1338de935bfc6ae9e542712883fb
#
_entry.id   603a1338de935bfc6ae9e542712883fb
#
_cell.length_a   1.000
_cell.length_b   1.000
_cell.length_c   1.000
_cell.angle_alpha   90.00
_cell.angle_beta   90.00
_cell.angle_gamma   90.00
#
_symmetry.space_group_name_H-M   'P 1'
#
loop_
_entity.id
_entity.type
_entity.pdbx_description
1 polymer ?
#
loop_
_entity_poly.entity_id
_entity_poly.type
_entity_poly.pdbx_seq_one_letter_code
_entity_poly.pdbx_strand_id
1 'polypeptide(L)'
;MNQEKTGAFIAELRKEKGLTQAQLAERFGLSNKAVSKWETGKSLPDASIMIDLCDFLGITVNELLSGERIRVEDYMEKAEETIASVVRISQEEKVAALKE
;
A
#
# COMPACT_ATOMS: atom_id res chain seq x y z
N MET A 1 3.61 4.46 -10.71
CA MET A 1 3.16 5.07 -9.46
C MET A 1 2.85 6.54 -9.67
N ASN A 2 1.79 7.04 -9.05
CA ASN A 2 1.38 8.44 -9.14
C ASN A 2 1.53 9.08 -7.76
N GLN A 3 2.51 9.96 -7.60
CA GLN A 3 2.77 10.59 -6.30
C GLN A 3 1.62 11.48 -5.84
N GLU A 4 0.93 12.12 -6.76
CA GLU A 4 -0.23 12.96 -6.42
C GLU A 4 -1.37 12.12 -5.88
N LYS A 5 -1.63 10.99 -6.51
CA LYS A 5 -2.67 10.04 -6.07
C LYS A 5 -2.32 9.45 -4.70
N THR A 6 -1.06 9.06 -4.50
CA THR A 6 -0.57 8.57 -3.21
C THR A 6 -0.74 9.65 -2.14
N GLY A 7 -0.38 10.89 -2.44
CA GLY A 7 -0.52 12.00 -1.51
C GLY A 7 -1.97 12.27 -1.13
N ALA A 8 -2.85 12.29 -2.10
CA ALA A 8 -4.29 12.48 -1.85
C ALA A 8 -4.85 11.36 -0.98
N PHE A 9 -4.38 10.14 -1.17
CA PHE A 9 -4.76 8.98 -0.37
C PHE A 9 -4.31 9.12 1.09
N ILE A 10 -3.08 9.57 1.31
CA ILE A 10 -2.57 9.85 2.66
C ILE A 10 -3.46 10.89 3.35
N ALA A 11 -3.80 11.96 2.64
CA ALA A 11 -4.66 13.01 3.19
C ALA A 11 -6.04 12.46 3.58
N GLU A 12 -6.61 11.63 2.73
CA GLU A 12 -7.92 11.01 2.98
C GLU A 12 -7.87 10.14 4.24
N LEU A 13 -6.87 9.27 4.33
CA LEU A 13 -6.71 8.37 5.48
C LEU A 13 -6.45 9.14 6.77
N ARG A 14 -5.65 10.19 6.69
CA ARG A 14 -5.39 11.08 7.83
C ARG A 14 -6.70 11.70 8.35
N LYS A 15 -7.51 12.22 7.42
CA LYS A 15 -8.80 12.83 7.75
C LYS A 15 -9.78 11.83 8.34
N GLU A 16 -9.78 10.61 7.84
CA GLU A 16 -10.61 9.53 8.40
C GLU A 16 -10.26 9.27 9.87
N LYS A 17 -9.00 9.44 10.24
CA LYS A 17 -8.56 9.31 11.64
C LYS A 17 -8.79 10.57 12.46
N GLY A 18 -9.31 11.62 11.86
CA GLY A 18 -9.55 12.90 12.55
C GLY A 18 -8.29 13.65 12.91
N LEU A 19 -7.20 13.42 12.18
CA LEU A 19 -5.90 14.05 12.48
C LEU A 19 -5.63 15.22 11.56
N THR A 20 -4.95 16.24 12.10
CA THR A 20 -4.36 17.32 11.29
C THR A 20 -3.03 16.84 10.72
N GLN A 21 -2.50 17.58 9.73
CA GLN A 21 -1.15 17.31 9.21
C GLN A 21 -0.11 17.37 10.31
N ALA A 22 -0.23 18.36 11.20
CA ALA A 22 0.69 18.54 12.31
C ALA A 22 0.65 17.35 13.27
N GLN A 23 -0.53 16.84 13.56
CA GLN A 23 -0.69 15.67 14.43
C GLN A 23 -0.10 14.41 13.83
N LEU A 24 -0.30 14.20 12.53
CA LEU A 24 0.31 13.07 11.84
C LEU A 24 1.84 13.20 11.83
N ALA A 25 2.34 14.39 11.55
CA ALA A 25 3.78 14.67 11.55
C ALA A 25 4.39 14.39 12.92
N GLU A 26 3.74 14.87 13.98
CA GLU A 26 4.21 14.67 15.35
C GLU A 26 4.34 13.18 15.70
N ARG A 27 3.41 12.37 15.22
CA ARG A 27 3.42 10.93 15.44
C ARG A 27 4.73 10.28 14.99
N PHE A 28 5.33 10.81 13.92
CA PHE A 28 6.55 10.27 13.31
C PHE A 28 7.78 11.14 13.52
N GLY A 29 7.68 12.13 14.40
CA GLY A 29 8.80 13.03 14.67
C GLY A 29 9.18 13.91 13.50
N LEU A 30 8.20 14.25 12.65
CA LEU A 30 8.41 15.04 11.44
C LEU A 30 7.74 16.41 11.55
N SER A 31 8.07 17.29 10.61
CA SER A 31 7.44 18.60 10.51
C SER A 31 6.12 18.51 9.74
N ASN A 32 5.20 19.42 10.03
CA ASN A 32 3.98 19.59 9.26
C ASN A 32 4.26 19.74 7.77
N LYS A 33 5.34 20.42 7.43
CA LYS A 33 5.76 20.64 6.04
C LYS A 33 6.06 19.33 5.32
N ALA A 34 6.65 18.35 6.01
CA ALA A 34 6.94 17.04 5.42
C ALA A 34 5.64 16.33 5.02
N VAL A 35 4.65 16.31 5.89
CA VAL A 35 3.35 15.70 5.59
C VAL A 35 2.65 16.45 4.47
N SER A 36 2.72 17.78 4.48
CA SER A 36 2.15 18.61 3.40
C SER A 36 2.75 18.25 2.05
N LYS A 37 4.06 18.03 1.99
CA LYS A 37 4.72 17.62 0.74
C LYS A 37 4.25 16.25 0.27
N TRP A 38 4.02 15.31 1.17
CA TRP A 38 3.45 14.02 0.81
C TRP A 38 2.06 14.20 0.19
N GLU A 39 1.21 14.95 0.88
CA GLU A 39 -0.20 15.09 0.49
C GLU A 39 -0.40 15.87 -0.80
N THR A 40 0.56 16.69 -1.17
CA THR A 40 0.53 17.44 -2.44
C THR A 40 1.30 16.76 -3.57
N GLY A 41 1.85 15.58 -3.31
CA GLY A 41 2.57 14.80 -4.32
C GLY A 41 3.97 15.31 -4.63
N LYS A 42 4.51 16.18 -3.79
CA LYS A 42 5.85 16.75 -3.99
C LYS A 42 6.95 15.80 -3.56
N SER A 43 6.67 14.94 -2.60
CA SER A 43 7.60 13.92 -2.15
C SER A 43 6.84 12.71 -1.61
N LEU A 44 7.53 11.58 -1.51
CA LEU A 44 7.01 10.39 -0.87
C LEU A 44 7.56 10.29 0.56
N PRO A 45 6.87 9.58 1.46
CA PRO A 45 7.45 9.24 2.74
C PRO A 45 8.76 8.49 2.55
N ASP A 46 9.75 8.76 3.42
CA ASP A 46 11.00 8.04 3.42
C ASP A 46 10.72 6.55 3.65
N ALA A 47 11.50 5.69 3.02
CA ALA A 47 11.36 4.25 3.16
C ALA A 47 11.41 3.80 4.63
N SER A 48 12.21 4.47 5.46
CA SER A 48 12.31 4.17 6.88
C SER A 48 11.01 4.43 7.66
N ILE A 49 10.14 5.28 7.12
CA ILE A 49 8.87 5.66 7.75
C ILE A 49 7.69 4.95 7.10
N MET A 50 7.85 4.56 5.84
CA MET A 50 6.75 4.07 5.00
C MET A 50 5.99 2.90 5.62
N ILE A 51 6.70 1.93 6.18
CA ILE A 51 6.07 0.75 6.79
C ILE A 51 5.27 1.15 8.02
N ASP A 52 5.87 1.95 8.90
CA ASP A 52 5.20 2.42 10.12
C ASP A 52 4.00 3.30 9.81
N LEU A 53 4.12 4.13 8.78
CA LEU A 53 3.03 4.98 8.32
C LEU A 53 1.86 4.12 7.80
N CYS A 54 2.15 3.10 7.00
CA CYS A 54 1.13 2.18 6.50
C CYS A 54 0.44 1.43 7.63
N ASP A 55 1.21 0.93 8.60
CA ASP A 55 0.66 0.26 9.79
C ASP A 55 -0.26 1.20 10.57
N PHE A 56 0.17 2.43 10.78
CA PHE A 56 -0.63 3.42 11.49
C PHE A 56 -1.92 3.76 10.74
N LEU A 57 -1.85 3.90 9.42
CA LEU A 57 -3.01 4.24 8.60
C LEU A 57 -3.90 3.02 8.30
N GLY A 58 -3.44 1.82 8.61
CA GLY A 58 -4.22 0.59 8.39
C GLY A 58 -4.27 0.17 6.95
N ILE A 59 -3.20 0.39 6.21
CA ILE A 59 -3.08 0.03 4.79
C ILE A 59 -1.80 -0.77 4.55
N THR A 60 -1.70 -1.37 3.39
CA THR A 60 -0.48 -2.02 2.93
C THR A 60 0.38 -1.02 2.16
N VAL A 61 1.68 -1.32 2.01
CA VAL A 61 2.57 -0.52 1.17
C VAL A 61 2.07 -0.51 -0.28
N ASN A 62 1.55 -1.62 -0.76
CA ASN A 62 0.95 -1.72 -2.10
C ASN A 62 -0.19 -0.73 -2.28
N GLU A 63 -1.06 -0.62 -1.28
CA GLU A 63 -2.17 0.33 -1.30
C GLU A 63 -1.65 1.77 -1.31
N LEU A 64 -0.63 2.04 -0.49
CA LEU A 64 -0.03 3.37 -0.44
C LEU A 64 0.53 3.77 -1.81
N LEU A 65 1.31 2.89 -2.42
CA LEU A 65 1.93 3.16 -3.73
C LEU A 65 0.90 3.21 -4.86
N SER A 66 -0.20 2.49 -4.72
CA SER A 66 -1.32 2.55 -5.67
C SER A 66 -2.19 3.79 -5.48
N GLY A 67 -2.13 4.37 -4.28
CA GLY A 67 -2.92 5.55 -3.94
C GLY A 67 -4.40 5.25 -3.76
N GLU A 68 -4.73 4.01 -3.42
CA GLU A 68 -6.12 3.59 -3.19
C GLU A 68 -6.16 2.31 -2.38
N ARG A 69 -7.29 2.09 -1.69
CA ARG A 69 -7.54 0.82 -1.02
C ARG A 69 -7.78 -0.25 -2.07
N ILE A 70 -7.16 -1.40 -1.87
CA ILE A 70 -7.35 -2.55 -2.76
C ILE A 70 -8.26 -3.53 -2.02
N ARG A 71 -9.41 -3.84 -2.59
CA ARG A 71 -10.36 -4.75 -1.98
C ARG A 71 -9.83 -6.18 -2.07
N VAL A 72 -10.28 -7.01 -1.14
CA VAL A 72 -9.88 -8.42 -1.09
C VAL A 72 -10.15 -9.12 -2.43
N GLU A 73 -11.28 -8.82 -3.06
CA GLU A 73 -11.65 -9.38 -4.36
C GLU A 73 -10.62 -9.01 -5.44
N ASP A 74 -10.14 -7.77 -5.43
CA ASP A 74 -9.15 -7.30 -6.41
C ASP A 74 -7.80 -7.99 -6.18
N TYR A 75 -7.42 -8.19 -4.93
CA TYR A 75 -6.22 -8.96 -4.61
C TYR A 75 -6.33 -10.40 -5.11
N MET A 76 -7.50 -11.00 -4.93
CA MET A 76 -7.75 -12.37 -5.37
C MET A 76 -7.70 -12.49 -6.89
N GLU A 77 -8.27 -11.54 -7.62
CA GLU A 77 -8.20 -11.53 -9.08
C GLU A 77 -6.76 -11.44 -9.57
N LYS A 78 -5.99 -10.49 -9.04
CA LYS A 78 -4.58 -10.33 -9.39
C LYS A 78 -3.75 -11.54 -8.98
N ALA A 79 -4.04 -12.08 -7.81
CA ALA A 79 -3.38 -13.28 -7.31
C ALA A 79 -3.73 -14.49 -8.18
N GLU A 80 -4.98 -14.61 -8.63
CA GLU A 80 -5.41 -15.68 -9.52
C GLU A 80 -4.67 -15.66 -10.84
N GLU A 81 -4.51 -14.49 -11.45
CA GLU A 81 -3.75 -14.36 -12.70
C GLU A 81 -2.31 -14.79 -12.53
N THR A 82 -1.65 -14.35 -11.46
CA THR A 82 -0.27 -14.71 -11.16
C THR A 82 -0.15 -16.15 -10.71
N ILE A 83 -1.01 -16.56 -9.79
CA ILE A 83 -1.03 -17.91 -9.23
C ILE A 83 -1.45 -18.92 -10.30
N ALA A 84 -2.38 -18.58 -11.18
CA ALA A 84 -2.80 -19.48 -12.26
C ALA A 84 -1.62 -19.86 -13.15
N SER A 85 -0.72 -18.91 -13.45
CA SER A 85 0.48 -19.18 -14.22
C SER A 85 1.46 -20.08 -13.46
N VAL A 86 1.68 -19.80 -12.17
CA VAL A 86 2.58 -20.57 -11.31
C VAL A 86 1.99 -21.94 -11.00
N VAL A 87 0.71 -21.99 -10.66
CA VAL A 87 0.02 -23.23 -10.31
C VAL A 87 -0.11 -24.17 -11.50
N ARG A 88 -0.26 -23.61 -12.72
CA ARG A 88 -0.31 -24.44 -13.92
C ARG A 88 0.98 -25.26 -14.09
N ILE A 89 2.11 -24.62 -13.90
CA ILE A 89 3.42 -25.29 -13.93
C ILE A 89 3.56 -26.28 -12.78
N SER A 90 3.22 -25.82 -11.56
CA SER A 90 3.32 -26.65 -10.35
C SER A 90 2.35 -27.83 -10.37
N GLN A 91 1.15 -27.66 -10.93
CA GLN A 91 0.17 -28.73 -11.03
C GLN A 91 0.60 -29.81 -12.01
N GLU A 92 1.20 -29.43 -13.12
CA GLU A 92 1.74 -30.40 -14.08
C GLU A 92 2.79 -31.27 -13.40
N GLU A 93 3.67 -30.68 -12.62
CA GLU A 93 4.67 -31.41 -11.85
C GLU A 93 4.04 -32.25 -10.73
N LYS A 94 3.13 -31.66 -9.97
CA LYS A 94 2.46 -32.34 -8.87
C LYS A 94 1.57 -33.48 -9.34
N VAL A 95 0.85 -33.27 -10.43
CA VAL A 95 -0.03 -34.30 -10.99
C VAL A 95 0.81 -35.49 -11.46
N ALA A 96 1.95 -35.22 -12.10
CA ALA A 96 2.86 -36.27 -12.49
C ALA A 96 3.41 -37.04 -11.26
N ALA A 97 3.77 -36.32 -10.20
CA ALA A 97 4.26 -36.93 -8.95
C ALA A 97 3.17 -37.69 -8.20
N LEU A 98 1.96 -37.15 -8.17
CA LEU A 98 0.84 -37.77 -7.45
C LEU A 98 0.23 -38.98 -8.17
N LYS A 99 0.44 -39.10 -9.44
CA LYS A 99 -0.04 -40.24 -10.23
C LYS A 99 0.85 -41.47 -10.11
N GLU A 100 1.98 -41.30 -9.50
CA GLU A 100 2.89 -42.40 -9.22
C GLU A 100 2.46 -43.22 -7.96
#